data_607d4c67b59cae113c2a20cd2b33e53d
#
_entry.id   607d4c67b59cae113c2a20cd2b33e53d
#
_cell.length_a   1.000
_cell.length_b   1.000
_cell.length_c   1.000
_cell.angle_alpha   90.00
_cell.angle_beta   90.00
_cell.angle_gamma   90.00
#
_symmetry.space_group_name_H-M   'P 1'
#
loop_
_entity.id
_entity.type
_entity.pdbx_description
1 polymer ?
#
loop_
_entity_poly.entity_id
_entity_poly.type
_entity_poly.pdbx_seq_one_letter_code
_entity_poly.pdbx_strand_id
1 'polypeptide(L)'
;MIRRSVFVVLSSLVFSWCAAAPAPARWGAWSGWGDQGDGGYRNPVLPSDYSDLDCIRVGRDYYAISSTMQFSPGMVVLHSTDLVNWEIVGHAVSDLTQIGPELNWDRMGRYGRGVWAGAIRHAKGRFWVYFGTPDEGYFMTSAANPAGPWEPLHPVMKSGGWDDCCPFWDDDGQGYFVGTHFADGYKTYLWKLTPDGKGLVEESRTLINEGAHREANKLLKIGGVYYHFFSEVIGRERVVMMQRSRDILGPYTERRQLTAANRETKEPNQGGIVDTVDGAWFFLTHHGNGSWEGRAASLLPVTWIDGWPIPGHTDETGRPGLMSWGGKMPVTGGARKTPRTSDDFGADVLGVQWEWNHQPRAGWWSLTERPGFMRLQAFRPLRPDDLMTAGNTLTQRCFRTRENEVVLKLELAGMADGQKAGLCHFAGTHSALGVVQDGAIRRIEYRENGRLEAGPEIVGDGLWIRSTWGQEGRSRYAYSVDGERFVEFGPEYALSWGHYRGDRIGIYNFNTKEDGGHVDVDQLTYVHDEGRAAGD
;
A
#
# COMPACT_ATOMS: atom_id res chain seq x y z
N MET A 1 10.09 -78.76 -45.95
CA MET A 1 9.54 -77.40 -46.15
C MET A 1 9.14 -76.84 -44.83
N ILE A 2 10.01 -76.00 -44.24
CA ILE A 2 9.77 -75.40 -42.94
C ILE A 2 9.55 -73.90 -43.17
N ARG A 3 8.31 -73.45 -42.92
CA ARG A 3 7.95 -71.99 -42.93
C ARG A 3 8.42 -71.34 -41.68
N ARG A 4 9.27 -70.35 -41.80
CA ARG A 4 9.63 -69.44 -40.73
C ARG A 4 8.69 -68.23 -40.71
N SER A 5 7.97 -68.03 -39.59
CA SER A 5 7.17 -66.84 -39.33
C SER A 5 8.04 -65.79 -38.71
N VAL A 6 8.07 -64.62 -39.31
CA VAL A 6 8.76 -63.42 -38.76
C VAL A 6 7.74 -62.66 -37.97
N PHE A 7 7.98 -62.48 -36.63
CA PHE A 7 7.21 -61.59 -35.81
C PHE A 7 7.87 -60.21 -35.89
N VAL A 8 7.13 -59.21 -36.37
CA VAL A 8 7.52 -57.79 -36.29
C VAL A 8 6.94 -57.23 -35.00
N VAL A 9 7.81 -56.83 -34.05
CA VAL A 9 7.43 -56.10 -32.83
C VAL A 9 7.46 -54.61 -33.15
N LEU A 10 6.28 -53.99 -33.24
CA LEU A 10 6.16 -52.53 -33.29
C LEU A 10 6.30 -51.98 -31.87
N SER A 11 7.41 -51.34 -31.57
CA SER A 11 7.57 -50.51 -30.35
C SER A 11 6.98 -49.13 -30.61
N SER A 12 5.83 -48.85 -29.98
CA SER A 12 5.23 -47.53 -29.94
C SER A 12 6.01 -46.67 -28.92
N LEU A 13 6.80 -45.73 -29.42
CA LEU A 13 7.40 -44.65 -28.63
C LEU A 13 6.30 -43.66 -28.25
N VAL A 14 5.89 -43.68 -27.00
CA VAL A 14 5.02 -42.65 -26.40
C VAL A 14 5.93 -41.44 -26.09
N PHE A 15 5.88 -40.42 -26.94
CA PHE A 15 6.43 -39.11 -26.62
C PHE A 15 5.55 -38.45 -25.56
N SER A 16 6.00 -38.46 -24.31
CA SER A 16 5.43 -37.60 -23.25
C SER A 16 5.86 -36.16 -23.53
N TRP A 17 4.94 -35.36 -24.00
CA TRP A 17 5.11 -33.92 -24.01
C TRP A 17 5.07 -33.46 -22.57
N CYS A 18 6.22 -33.25 -21.95
CA CYS A 18 6.35 -32.36 -20.79
C CYS A 18 6.07 -30.96 -21.31
N ALA A 19 4.88 -30.44 -21.06
CA ALA A 19 4.64 -29.01 -21.20
C ALA A 19 5.65 -28.28 -20.30
N ALA A 20 6.54 -27.52 -20.91
CA ALA A 20 7.44 -26.65 -20.15
C ALA A 20 6.57 -25.74 -19.27
N ALA A 21 6.88 -25.65 -17.99
CA ALA A 21 6.25 -24.70 -17.11
C ALA A 21 6.36 -23.29 -17.76
N PRO A 22 5.28 -22.50 -17.78
CA PRO A 22 5.34 -21.16 -18.35
C PRO A 22 6.48 -20.39 -17.70
N ALA A 23 7.27 -19.68 -18.52
CA ALA A 23 8.32 -18.82 -18.03
C ALA A 23 7.73 -17.84 -17.00
N PRO A 24 8.43 -17.56 -15.88
CA PRO A 24 7.94 -16.63 -14.88
C PRO A 24 7.61 -15.29 -15.54
N ALA A 25 6.46 -14.73 -15.24
CA ALA A 25 6.05 -13.43 -15.71
C ALA A 25 7.12 -12.40 -15.31
N ARG A 26 7.58 -11.60 -16.27
CA ARG A 26 8.50 -10.51 -15.99
C ARG A 26 7.79 -9.43 -15.18
N TRP A 27 8.53 -8.73 -14.31
CA TRP A 27 8.04 -7.53 -13.64
C TRP A 27 7.41 -6.58 -14.68
N GLY A 28 6.16 -6.23 -14.48
CA GLY A 28 5.40 -5.41 -15.41
C GLY A 28 4.49 -6.16 -16.39
N ALA A 29 4.64 -7.47 -16.54
CA ALA A 29 3.81 -8.28 -17.44
C ALA A 29 2.76 -9.09 -16.65
N TRP A 30 1.97 -8.43 -15.79
CA TRP A 30 0.88 -9.10 -15.07
C TRP A 30 -0.21 -9.51 -16.05
N SER A 31 -0.55 -10.77 -16.10
CA SER A 31 -1.63 -11.30 -16.93
C SER A 31 -3.00 -11.26 -16.24
N GLY A 32 -3.05 -10.83 -14.98
CA GLY A 32 -4.22 -10.72 -14.13
C GLY A 32 -3.80 -10.46 -12.70
N TRP A 33 -4.75 -10.25 -11.80
CA TRP A 33 -4.52 -10.01 -10.37
C TRP A 33 -5.68 -10.54 -9.52
N GLY A 34 -5.41 -10.83 -8.23
CA GLY A 34 -6.44 -11.25 -7.29
C GLY A 34 -7.09 -12.58 -7.63
N ASP A 35 -8.33 -12.76 -7.19
CA ASP A 35 -9.16 -13.95 -7.37
C ASP A 35 -9.55 -14.13 -8.85
N GLN A 36 -9.27 -15.30 -9.43
CA GLN A 36 -9.56 -15.61 -10.82
C GLN A 36 -10.97 -16.21 -11.04
N GLY A 37 -11.67 -16.58 -9.96
CA GLY A 37 -13.02 -17.17 -10.02
C GLY A 37 -13.05 -18.66 -10.34
N ASP A 38 -11.90 -19.28 -10.56
CA ASP A 38 -11.73 -20.72 -10.87
C ASP A 38 -11.19 -21.54 -9.69
N GLY A 39 -11.10 -20.92 -8.50
CA GLY A 39 -10.47 -21.49 -7.31
C GLY A 39 -8.96 -21.20 -7.21
N GLY A 40 -8.45 -20.37 -8.11
CA GLY A 40 -7.09 -19.87 -8.12
C GLY A 40 -7.01 -18.37 -7.88
N TYR A 41 -5.80 -17.89 -7.57
CA TYR A 41 -5.48 -16.47 -7.51
C TYR A 41 -4.20 -16.16 -8.30
N ARG A 42 -4.06 -14.89 -8.69
CA ARG A 42 -2.84 -14.34 -9.30
C ARG A 42 -2.29 -13.20 -8.46
N ASN A 43 -0.98 -13.13 -8.41
CA ASN A 43 -0.27 -12.01 -7.81
C ASN A 43 -0.06 -10.88 -8.83
N PRO A 44 -0.18 -9.61 -8.36
CA PRO A 44 -0.46 -9.21 -6.99
C PRO A 44 -1.91 -9.49 -6.57
N VAL A 45 -2.17 -9.69 -5.29
CA VAL A 45 -3.53 -9.76 -4.75
C VAL A 45 -4.15 -8.37 -4.58
N LEU A 46 -3.31 -7.32 -4.46
CA LEU A 46 -3.69 -5.92 -4.53
C LEU A 46 -2.76 -5.21 -5.52
N PRO A 47 -3.24 -4.78 -6.69
CA PRO A 47 -2.41 -4.27 -7.78
C PRO A 47 -2.11 -2.77 -7.64
N SER A 48 -1.74 -2.33 -6.45
CA SER A 48 -1.47 -0.94 -6.11
C SER A 48 -0.55 -0.85 -4.90
N ASP A 49 -0.20 0.38 -4.50
CA ASP A 49 0.75 0.68 -3.44
C ASP A 49 0.21 0.34 -2.05
N TYR A 50 0.60 -0.82 -1.56
CA TYR A 50 0.39 -1.31 -0.19
C TYR A 50 1.74 -1.70 0.42
N SER A 51 2.55 -0.68 0.71
CA SER A 51 3.92 -0.84 1.21
C SER A 51 3.96 -1.38 2.64
N ASP A 52 5.06 -2.06 2.95
CA ASP A 52 5.48 -2.41 4.32
C ASP A 52 4.42 -3.19 5.10
N LEU A 53 3.85 -4.19 4.45
CA LEU A 53 2.75 -4.99 4.99
C LEU A 53 3.15 -5.73 6.27
N ASP A 54 2.19 -5.87 7.16
CA ASP A 54 2.14 -6.90 8.19
C ASP A 54 0.74 -7.51 8.21
N CYS A 55 0.63 -8.79 8.57
CA CYS A 55 -0.63 -9.53 8.53
C CYS A 55 -0.77 -10.46 9.73
N ILE A 56 -1.97 -10.52 10.29
CA ILE A 56 -2.34 -11.47 11.36
C ILE A 56 -3.67 -12.16 11.03
N ARG A 57 -3.88 -13.33 11.65
CA ARG A 57 -5.18 -14.01 11.70
C ARG A 57 -5.81 -13.86 13.08
N VAL A 58 -7.10 -13.53 13.10
CA VAL A 58 -7.91 -13.53 14.33
C VAL A 58 -9.17 -14.35 14.06
N GLY A 59 -9.21 -15.56 14.59
CA GLY A 59 -10.27 -16.50 14.28
C GLY A 59 -10.24 -16.95 12.81
N ARG A 60 -11.24 -16.55 12.02
CA ARG A 60 -11.33 -16.81 10.58
C ARG A 60 -11.00 -15.61 9.72
N ASP A 61 -10.76 -14.48 10.34
CA ASP A 61 -10.50 -13.21 9.67
C ASP A 61 -9.00 -12.90 9.64
N TYR A 62 -8.59 -12.24 8.57
CA TYR A 62 -7.23 -11.76 8.37
C TYR A 62 -7.24 -10.24 8.36
N TYR A 63 -6.29 -9.66 9.06
CA TYR A 63 -6.10 -8.22 9.12
C TYR A 63 -4.68 -7.88 8.72
N ALA A 64 -4.54 -6.88 7.87
CA ALA A 64 -3.24 -6.39 7.46
C ALA A 64 -3.18 -4.87 7.62
N ILE A 65 -1.97 -4.35 7.76
CA ILE A 65 -1.68 -2.92 7.75
C ILE A 65 -0.68 -2.60 6.66
N SER A 66 -0.71 -1.35 6.20
CA SER A 66 0.27 -0.82 5.26
C SER A 66 0.61 0.62 5.60
N SER A 67 1.89 1.00 5.44
CA SER A 67 2.37 2.36 5.65
C SER A 67 1.69 3.36 4.72
N THR A 68 1.59 4.60 5.15
CA THR A 68 0.95 5.69 4.38
C THR A 68 1.85 6.92 4.23
N MET A 69 3.02 6.90 4.85
CA MET A 69 3.99 8.01 4.86
C MET A 69 3.33 9.31 5.38
N GLN A 70 3.30 10.37 4.58
CA GLN A 70 2.67 11.65 4.92
C GLN A 70 1.16 11.71 4.67
N PHE A 71 0.56 10.66 4.10
CA PHE A 71 -0.87 10.70 3.79
C PHE A 71 -1.75 10.47 5.01
N SER A 72 -2.80 11.30 5.15
CA SER A 72 -3.77 11.29 6.24
C SER A 72 -5.17 10.89 5.77
N PRO A 73 -5.89 10.00 6.47
CA PRO A 73 -5.50 9.27 7.69
C PRO A 73 -4.34 8.31 7.43
N GLY A 74 -3.56 8.04 8.47
CA GLY A 74 -2.36 7.21 8.38
C GLY A 74 -2.58 5.75 8.77
N MET A 75 -1.66 4.86 8.30
CA MET A 75 -1.66 3.43 8.55
C MET A 75 -2.98 2.76 8.15
N VAL A 76 -3.14 2.49 6.88
CA VAL A 76 -4.35 1.80 6.38
C VAL A 76 -4.49 0.41 7.01
N VAL A 77 -5.72 0.04 7.36
CA VAL A 77 -6.09 -1.27 7.90
C VAL A 77 -6.96 -2.00 6.88
N LEU A 78 -6.52 -3.21 6.55
CA LEU A 78 -7.16 -4.09 5.58
C LEU A 78 -7.79 -5.29 6.28
N HIS A 79 -8.87 -5.80 5.74
CA HIS A 79 -9.56 -7.03 6.16
C HIS A 79 -9.75 -7.98 4.99
N SER A 80 -9.61 -9.26 5.25
CA SER A 80 -9.92 -10.35 4.33
C SER A 80 -10.41 -11.58 5.10
N THR A 81 -11.18 -12.43 4.44
CA THR A 81 -11.58 -13.76 4.94
C THR A 81 -10.83 -14.90 4.25
N ASP A 82 -9.98 -14.58 3.24
CA ASP A 82 -9.34 -15.59 2.39
C ASP A 82 -7.90 -15.25 1.95
N LEU A 83 -7.33 -14.11 2.43
CA LEU A 83 -5.99 -13.60 2.09
C LEU A 83 -5.81 -13.08 0.65
N VAL A 84 -6.83 -13.17 -0.19
CA VAL A 84 -6.79 -12.73 -1.60
C VAL A 84 -7.71 -11.54 -1.84
N ASN A 85 -8.93 -11.61 -1.31
CA ASN A 85 -9.94 -10.59 -1.45
C ASN A 85 -9.87 -9.63 -0.25
N TRP A 86 -9.33 -8.44 -0.46
CA TRP A 86 -9.07 -7.45 0.58
C TRP A 86 -9.96 -6.23 0.44
N GLU A 87 -10.39 -5.69 1.57
CA GLU A 87 -11.08 -4.40 1.67
C GLU A 87 -10.38 -3.50 2.69
N ILE A 88 -10.38 -2.20 2.46
CA ILE A 88 -9.96 -1.21 3.46
C ILE A 88 -11.10 -1.06 4.47
N VAL A 89 -10.82 -1.28 5.75
CA VAL A 89 -11.82 -1.13 6.83
C VAL A 89 -11.63 0.14 7.65
N GLY A 90 -10.49 0.80 7.52
CA GLY A 90 -10.18 2.04 8.21
C GLY A 90 -8.70 2.38 8.21
N HIS A 91 -8.33 3.30 9.09
CA HIS A 91 -6.96 3.74 9.31
C HIS A 91 -6.69 3.84 10.81
N ALA A 92 -5.49 3.42 11.22
CA ALA A 92 -5.14 3.42 12.65
C ALA A 92 -4.72 4.81 13.18
N VAL A 93 -4.39 5.75 12.31
CA VAL A 93 -3.92 7.10 12.67
C VAL A 93 -4.84 8.14 12.03
N SER A 94 -5.80 8.66 12.79
CA SER A 94 -6.78 9.61 12.30
C SER A 94 -6.24 11.04 12.13
N ASP A 95 -5.20 11.41 12.87
CA ASP A 95 -4.62 12.76 12.90
C ASP A 95 -3.09 12.67 12.97
N LEU A 96 -2.42 13.03 11.88
CA LEU A 96 -0.96 12.99 11.77
C LEU A 96 -0.26 14.06 12.63
N THR A 97 -0.97 15.10 13.07
CA THR A 97 -0.36 16.14 13.94
C THR A 97 0.02 15.59 15.33
N GLN A 98 -0.55 14.44 15.73
CA GLN A 98 -0.14 13.71 16.92
C GLN A 98 1.30 13.17 16.84
N ILE A 99 1.83 12.98 15.63
CA ILE A 99 3.22 12.60 15.38
C ILE A 99 4.09 13.85 15.47
N GLY A 100 3.75 14.88 14.68
CA GLY A 100 4.50 16.12 14.68
C GLY A 100 3.91 17.19 13.74
N PRO A 101 4.22 18.48 13.98
CA PRO A 101 3.63 19.59 13.24
C PRO A 101 4.05 19.61 11.76
N GLU A 102 5.17 18.99 11.40
CA GLU A 102 5.66 18.93 10.02
C GLU A 102 4.77 18.11 9.08
N LEU A 103 3.84 17.33 9.65
CA LEU A 103 2.82 16.55 8.92
C LEU A 103 1.52 17.33 8.72
N ASN A 104 1.41 18.57 9.20
CA ASN A 104 0.22 19.39 9.03
C ASN A 104 0.22 20.18 7.70
N TRP A 105 -0.96 20.58 7.24
CA TRP A 105 -1.19 21.34 5.99
C TRP A 105 -0.40 22.66 5.88
N ASP A 106 -0.07 23.29 7.03
CA ASP A 106 0.66 24.55 7.12
C ASP A 106 2.19 24.40 7.18
N ARG A 107 2.70 23.17 7.14
CA ARG A 107 4.13 22.82 7.12
C ARG A 107 4.48 21.95 5.92
N MET A 108 3.79 20.82 5.75
CA MET A 108 4.00 19.86 4.66
C MET A 108 5.47 19.49 4.45
N GLY A 109 6.19 19.26 5.55
CA GLY A 109 7.64 19.05 5.57
C GLY A 109 8.08 17.58 5.53
N ARG A 110 7.17 16.62 5.29
CA ARG A 110 7.41 15.17 5.50
C ARG A 110 7.11 14.28 4.29
N TYR A 111 7.40 14.74 3.07
CA TYR A 111 7.25 13.87 1.89
C TYR A 111 8.08 12.60 2.01
N GLY A 112 7.44 11.41 1.85
CA GLY A 112 8.06 10.10 2.03
C GLY A 112 8.45 9.78 3.47
N ARG A 113 8.00 10.56 4.42
CA ARG A 113 8.26 10.42 5.87
C ARG A 113 6.92 10.40 6.61
N GLY A 114 6.96 10.24 7.94
CA GLY A 114 5.73 10.11 8.74
C GLY A 114 5.44 8.65 9.07
N VAL A 115 4.28 8.12 8.70
CA VAL A 115 3.84 6.76 9.08
C VAL A 115 4.53 5.70 8.23
N TRP A 116 5.68 5.21 8.71
CA TRP A 116 6.48 4.16 8.07
C TRP A 116 6.01 2.75 8.49
N ALA A 117 6.86 1.76 8.24
CA ALA A 117 6.55 0.37 8.50
C ALA A 117 6.13 0.11 9.95
N GLY A 118 5.10 -0.70 10.11
CA GLY A 118 4.55 -1.07 11.40
C GLY A 118 4.29 -2.55 11.53
N ALA A 119 3.69 -2.91 12.66
CA ALA A 119 3.16 -4.23 12.90
C ALA A 119 1.82 -4.16 13.62
N ILE A 120 0.91 -5.06 13.22
CA ILE A 120 -0.38 -5.26 13.87
C ILE A 120 -0.34 -6.53 14.69
N ARG A 121 -0.90 -6.50 15.89
CA ARG A 121 -1.09 -7.69 16.75
C ARG A 121 -2.47 -7.65 17.39
N HIS A 122 -2.98 -8.84 17.72
CA HIS A 122 -4.18 -8.98 18.53
C HIS A 122 -3.81 -9.64 19.87
N ALA A 123 -3.93 -8.89 20.94
CA ALA A 123 -3.59 -9.33 22.28
C ALA A 123 -4.49 -8.66 23.31
N LYS A 124 -4.77 -9.33 24.44
CA LYS A 124 -5.59 -8.80 25.54
C LYS A 124 -6.98 -8.31 25.05
N GLY A 125 -7.55 -8.97 24.02
CA GLY A 125 -8.86 -8.64 23.45
C GLY A 125 -8.89 -7.35 22.61
N ARG A 126 -7.75 -6.84 22.17
CA ARG A 126 -7.62 -5.62 21.37
C ARG A 126 -6.65 -5.80 20.22
N PHE A 127 -6.83 -5.00 19.19
CA PHE A 127 -5.84 -4.79 18.14
C PHE A 127 -4.85 -3.73 18.58
N TRP A 128 -3.58 -3.96 18.32
CA TRP A 128 -2.45 -3.08 18.63
C TRP A 128 -1.69 -2.82 17.35
N VAL A 129 -1.45 -1.55 17.05
CA VAL A 129 -0.60 -1.11 15.94
C VAL A 129 0.55 -0.30 16.50
N TYR A 130 1.77 -0.71 16.17
CA TYR A 130 2.99 0.03 16.44
C TYR A 130 3.66 0.34 15.11
N PHE A 131 4.25 1.51 14.99
CA PHE A 131 4.95 1.91 13.78
C PHE A 131 6.09 2.88 14.09
N GLY A 132 7.06 2.93 13.16
CA GLY A 132 8.15 3.89 13.20
C GLY A 132 7.82 5.16 12.41
N THR A 133 8.43 6.26 12.84
CA THR A 133 8.59 7.46 12.05
C THR A 133 10.07 7.83 12.05
N PRO A 134 10.69 8.10 10.89
CA PRO A 134 12.15 8.25 10.83
C PRO A 134 12.68 9.45 11.62
N ASP A 135 11.83 10.45 11.86
CA ASP A 135 12.23 11.70 12.51
C ASP A 135 11.82 11.78 13.99
N GLU A 136 10.68 11.21 14.35
CA GLU A 136 10.06 11.39 15.66
C GLU A 136 10.22 10.16 16.57
N GLY A 137 10.34 8.94 16.00
CA GLY A 137 10.54 7.70 16.75
C GLY A 137 9.39 6.71 16.62
N TYR A 138 9.08 5.98 17.70
CA TYR A 138 8.03 4.96 17.69
C TYR A 138 6.75 5.43 18.35
N PHE A 139 5.65 5.08 17.72
CA PHE A 139 4.29 5.34 18.20
C PHE A 139 3.48 4.05 18.25
N MET A 140 2.43 4.07 19.07
CA MET A 140 1.44 3.00 19.13
C MET A 140 0.03 3.56 19.25
N THR A 141 -0.93 2.75 18.84
CA THR A 141 -2.35 2.92 19.13
C THR A 141 -3.02 1.56 19.29
N SER A 142 -4.22 1.53 19.84
CA SER A 142 -4.99 0.30 19.99
C SER A 142 -6.48 0.54 19.78
N ALA A 143 -7.20 -0.50 19.35
CA ALA A 143 -8.66 -0.47 19.19
C ALA A 143 -9.28 -1.82 19.55
N ALA A 144 -10.54 -1.81 20.00
CA ALA A 144 -11.32 -3.03 20.17
C ALA A 144 -11.79 -3.59 18.81
N ASN A 145 -12.03 -2.70 17.85
CA ASN A 145 -12.45 -3.03 16.49
C ASN A 145 -11.36 -2.56 15.50
N PRO A 146 -10.91 -3.39 14.56
CA PRO A 146 -9.89 -3.01 13.58
C PRO A 146 -10.31 -1.88 12.63
N ALA A 147 -11.62 -1.68 12.42
CA ALA A 147 -12.16 -0.51 11.71
C ALA A 147 -12.09 0.78 12.53
N GLY A 148 -11.78 0.70 13.83
CA GLY A 148 -11.75 1.81 14.75
C GLY A 148 -13.05 1.94 15.59
N PRO A 149 -13.21 3.03 16.37
CA PRO A 149 -12.21 4.08 16.51
C PRO A 149 -10.94 3.61 17.21
N TRP A 150 -9.79 4.06 16.73
CA TRP A 150 -8.50 3.84 17.35
C TRP A 150 -8.26 4.90 18.43
N GLU A 151 -7.55 4.51 19.49
CA GLU A 151 -7.15 5.44 20.54
C GLU A 151 -6.17 6.49 19.99
N PRO A 152 -6.05 7.67 20.63
CA PRO A 152 -5.03 8.64 20.28
C PRO A 152 -3.63 8.01 20.32
N LEU A 153 -2.74 8.49 19.45
CA LEU A 153 -1.37 7.99 19.39
C LEU A 153 -0.65 8.19 20.72
N HIS A 154 0.06 7.16 21.13
CA HIS A 154 0.96 7.22 22.26
C HIS A 154 2.41 7.08 21.78
N PRO A 155 3.32 8.00 22.11
CA PRO A 155 4.73 7.87 21.78
C PRO A 155 5.39 6.82 22.68
N VAL A 156 5.88 5.75 22.09
CA VAL A 156 6.61 4.66 22.77
C VAL A 156 8.06 5.04 22.99
N MET A 157 8.66 5.72 21.99
CA MET A 157 10.03 6.25 22.03
C MET A 157 10.08 7.53 21.20
N LYS A 158 10.62 8.61 21.78
CA LYS A 158 10.80 9.91 21.12
C LYS A 158 12.26 10.10 20.70
N SER A 159 12.67 9.43 19.63
CA SER A 159 14.02 9.53 19.10
C SER A 159 14.02 9.17 17.62
N GLY A 160 14.49 10.04 16.76
CA GLY A 160 14.66 9.77 15.34
C GLY A 160 15.72 8.69 15.06
N GLY A 161 15.75 8.20 13.83
CA GLY A 161 16.71 7.19 13.38
C GLY A 161 16.29 5.74 13.61
N TRP A 162 15.03 5.51 13.97
CA TRP A 162 14.45 4.19 14.22
C TRP A 162 13.38 3.84 13.20
N ASP A 163 13.28 2.56 12.86
CA ASP A 163 12.28 2.03 11.94
C ASP A 163 11.98 0.55 12.18
N ASP A 164 11.02 0.00 11.42
CA ASP A 164 10.66 -1.42 11.35
C ASP A 164 10.53 -2.08 12.72
N CYS A 165 9.43 -1.80 13.39
CA CYS A 165 9.16 -2.35 14.71
C CYS A 165 8.09 -3.45 14.69
N CYS A 166 8.11 -4.27 15.76
CA CYS A 166 7.11 -5.29 15.98
C CYS A 166 6.89 -5.54 17.47
N PRO A 167 5.67 -5.34 17.99
CA PRO A 167 5.31 -5.83 19.33
C PRO A 167 5.04 -7.34 19.28
N PHE A 168 5.22 -8.00 20.39
CA PHE A 168 4.94 -9.41 20.58
C PHE A 168 4.50 -9.66 22.02
N TRP A 169 3.44 -10.43 22.23
CA TRP A 169 3.02 -10.90 23.56
C TRP A 169 3.25 -12.39 23.67
N ASP A 170 3.99 -12.81 24.68
CA ASP A 170 4.27 -14.20 24.96
C ASP A 170 3.12 -14.88 25.71
N ASP A 171 3.18 -16.20 25.85
CA ASP A 171 2.14 -17.03 26.46
C ASP A 171 1.90 -16.68 27.95
N ASP A 172 2.90 -16.14 28.64
CA ASP A 172 2.81 -15.64 30.00
C ASP A 172 2.18 -14.24 30.13
N GLY A 173 1.84 -13.62 28.98
CA GLY A 173 1.28 -12.26 28.89
C GLY A 173 2.31 -11.14 28.93
N GLN A 174 3.61 -11.43 29.06
CA GLN A 174 4.66 -10.43 28.93
C GLN A 174 4.76 -9.92 27.49
N GLY A 175 4.68 -8.61 27.33
CA GLY A 175 4.89 -7.95 26.05
C GLY A 175 6.38 -7.71 25.77
N TYR A 176 6.75 -7.82 24.52
CA TYR A 176 8.09 -7.49 24.00
C TYR A 176 7.95 -6.56 22.78
N PHE A 177 9.04 -5.87 22.48
CA PHE A 177 9.10 -4.96 21.34
C PHE A 177 10.46 -5.07 20.67
N VAL A 178 10.48 -5.25 19.36
CA VAL A 178 11.70 -5.24 18.55
C VAL A 178 11.68 -4.03 17.63
N GLY A 179 12.84 -3.40 17.44
CA GLY A 179 13.00 -2.27 16.53
C GLY A 179 14.44 -2.10 16.08
N THR A 180 14.63 -1.54 14.89
CA THR A 180 15.94 -1.28 14.27
C THR A 180 16.34 0.18 14.39
N HIS A 181 17.55 0.43 14.88
CA HIS A 181 18.19 1.75 14.86
C HIS A 181 19.03 1.89 13.58
N PHE A 182 18.39 2.33 12.49
CA PHE A 182 19.08 2.43 11.20
C PHE A 182 20.18 3.52 11.22
N ALA A 183 20.03 4.56 12.05
CA ALA A 183 21.05 5.59 12.22
C ALA A 183 22.30 5.12 12.98
N ASP A 184 22.23 3.97 13.69
CA ASP A 184 23.36 3.34 14.40
C ASP A 184 23.68 1.97 13.81
N GLY A 185 24.01 1.92 12.52
CA GLY A 185 24.50 0.71 11.86
C GLY A 185 23.47 -0.43 11.74
N TYR A 186 22.18 -0.10 11.75
CA TYR A 186 21.08 -1.09 11.68
C TYR A 186 21.13 -2.10 12.83
N LYS A 187 21.42 -1.64 14.04
CA LYS A 187 21.31 -2.46 15.24
C LYS A 187 19.84 -2.70 15.59
N THR A 188 19.49 -3.95 15.79
CA THR A 188 18.14 -4.37 16.18
C THR A 188 18.12 -4.76 17.64
N TYR A 189 17.30 -4.06 18.40
CA TYR A 189 17.15 -4.28 19.83
C TYR A 189 15.78 -4.86 20.18
N LEU A 190 15.75 -5.66 21.22
CA LEU A 190 14.55 -6.18 21.86
C LEU A 190 14.43 -5.57 23.25
N TRP A 191 13.21 -5.15 23.61
CA TRP A 191 12.84 -4.67 24.96
C TRP A 191 11.64 -5.47 25.50
N LYS A 192 11.47 -5.49 26.80
CA LYS A 192 10.17 -5.76 27.41
C LYS A 192 9.29 -4.52 27.26
N LEU A 193 8.02 -4.73 26.97
CA LEU A 193 7.00 -3.70 27.10
C LEU A 193 6.59 -3.55 28.57
N THR A 194 6.20 -2.33 28.92
CA THR A 194 5.47 -2.09 30.18
C THR A 194 4.15 -2.87 30.19
N PRO A 195 3.56 -3.20 31.38
CA PRO A 195 2.35 -4.02 31.47
C PRO A 195 1.14 -3.50 30.68
N ASP A 196 1.05 -2.18 30.48
CA ASP A 196 0.02 -1.52 29.69
C ASP A 196 0.35 -1.48 28.17
N GLY A 197 1.53 -1.94 27.76
CA GLY A 197 2.00 -1.95 26.39
C GLY A 197 2.44 -0.59 25.84
N LYS A 198 2.46 0.48 26.64
CA LYS A 198 2.68 1.84 26.16
C LYS A 198 4.13 2.31 26.23
N GLY A 199 5.01 1.59 26.89
CA GLY A 199 6.41 1.97 27.07
C GLY A 199 7.38 0.82 26.96
N LEU A 200 8.66 1.15 26.84
CA LEU A 200 9.78 0.22 26.86
C LEU A 200 10.41 0.21 28.25
N VAL A 201 10.74 -1.00 28.75
CA VAL A 201 11.55 -1.17 29.96
C VAL A 201 13.02 -1.11 29.52
N GLU A 202 13.64 0.05 29.67
CA GLU A 202 14.97 0.33 29.08
C GLU A 202 16.06 -0.61 29.61
N GLU A 203 15.98 -1.04 30.87
CA GLU A 203 16.93 -1.96 31.50
C GLU A 203 16.88 -3.37 30.88
N SER A 204 15.83 -3.68 30.13
CA SER A 204 15.66 -4.95 29.43
C SER A 204 16.22 -4.95 28.00
N ARG A 205 16.74 -3.80 27.54
CA ARG A 205 17.27 -3.63 26.17
C ARG A 205 18.34 -4.65 25.84
N THR A 206 18.11 -5.45 24.82
CA THR A 206 19.01 -6.52 24.39
C THR A 206 19.27 -6.38 22.89
N LEU A 207 20.54 -6.37 22.46
CA LEU A 207 20.92 -6.45 21.05
C LEU A 207 20.71 -7.88 20.56
N ILE A 208 19.85 -8.08 19.58
CA ILE A 208 19.53 -9.40 19.03
C ILE A 208 19.97 -9.60 17.58
N ASN A 209 20.25 -8.51 16.85
CA ASN A 209 20.76 -8.57 15.49
C ASN A 209 21.49 -7.25 15.16
N GLU A 210 22.49 -7.32 14.27
CA GLU A 210 23.15 -6.15 13.72
C GLU A 210 23.70 -6.43 12.33
N GLY A 211 23.75 -5.43 11.49
CA GLY A 211 24.31 -5.49 10.15
C GLY A 211 23.64 -4.53 9.19
N ALA A 212 24.41 -4.01 8.25
CA ALA A 212 23.97 -3.01 7.30
C ALA A 212 22.68 -3.44 6.56
N HIS A 213 21.70 -2.56 6.53
CA HIS A 213 20.41 -2.75 5.85
C HIS A 213 19.55 -3.90 6.39
N ARG A 214 19.72 -4.32 7.65
CA ARG A 214 18.83 -5.27 8.31
C ARG A 214 17.68 -4.53 8.94
N GLU A 215 16.48 -4.79 8.46
CA GLU A 215 15.23 -4.14 8.84
C GLU A 215 14.04 -5.08 8.65
N ALA A 216 12.79 -4.58 8.58
CA ALA A 216 11.56 -5.36 8.38
C ALA A 216 11.23 -6.35 9.52
N ASN A 217 11.51 -5.97 10.76
CA ASN A 217 11.40 -6.89 11.90
C ASN A 217 9.99 -7.41 12.14
N LYS A 218 9.87 -8.73 12.34
CA LYS A 218 8.69 -9.39 12.91
C LYS A 218 9.10 -10.44 13.91
N LEU A 219 8.31 -10.61 14.98
CA LEU A 219 8.48 -11.66 15.98
C LEU A 219 7.32 -12.64 15.92
N LEU A 220 7.64 -13.94 15.96
CA LEU A 220 6.70 -15.04 15.93
C LEU A 220 7.14 -16.10 16.97
N LYS A 221 6.18 -16.82 17.57
CA LYS A 221 6.44 -18.01 18.38
C LYS A 221 5.62 -19.17 17.82
N ILE A 222 6.30 -20.23 17.41
CA ILE A 222 5.67 -21.39 16.79
C ILE A 222 6.30 -22.66 17.38
N GLY A 223 5.49 -23.53 17.97
CA GLY A 223 5.97 -24.76 18.58
C GLY A 223 7.01 -24.56 19.70
N GLY A 224 6.91 -23.46 20.45
CA GLY A 224 7.83 -23.10 21.52
C GLY A 224 9.20 -22.56 21.05
N VAL A 225 9.33 -22.25 19.77
CA VAL A 225 10.52 -21.63 19.18
C VAL A 225 10.17 -20.18 18.79
N TYR A 226 11.03 -19.24 19.16
CA TYR A 226 10.94 -17.84 18.78
C TYR A 226 11.66 -17.63 17.45
N TYR A 227 10.99 -16.97 16.53
CA TYR A 227 11.51 -16.59 15.23
C TYR A 227 11.56 -15.08 15.12
N HIS A 228 12.73 -14.56 14.80
CA HIS A 228 12.92 -13.18 14.42
C HIS A 228 13.12 -13.11 12.90
N PHE A 229 12.12 -12.61 12.22
CA PHE A 229 12.10 -12.30 10.79
C PHE A 229 12.73 -10.91 10.58
N PHE A 230 13.52 -10.77 9.54
CA PHE A 230 14.06 -9.50 9.09
C PHE A 230 14.44 -9.56 7.61
N SER A 231 14.67 -8.42 6.97
CA SER A 231 15.24 -8.37 5.62
C SER A 231 16.73 -8.01 5.67
N GLU A 232 17.46 -8.42 4.66
CA GLU A 232 18.89 -8.12 4.47
C GLU A 232 19.18 -7.91 2.98
N VAL A 233 20.19 -7.09 2.65
CA VAL A 233 20.66 -6.93 1.28
C VAL A 233 21.80 -7.91 0.99
N ILE A 234 21.57 -8.84 0.07
CA ILE A 234 22.59 -9.80 -0.41
C ILE A 234 22.93 -9.45 -1.87
N GLY A 235 24.18 -9.11 -2.11
CA GLY A 235 24.61 -8.60 -3.40
C GLY A 235 24.09 -7.18 -3.65
N ARG A 236 22.92 -7.04 -4.24
CA ARG A 236 22.22 -5.75 -4.45
C ARG A 236 20.72 -5.89 -4.30
N GLU A 237 20.27 -7.04 -3.88
CA GLU A 237 18.86 -7.39 -3.79
C GLU A 237 18.49 -7.64 -2.33
N ARG A 238 17.31 -7.20 -1.94
CA ARG A 238 16.78 -7.43 -0.61
C ARG A 238 16.11 -8.81 -0.53
N VAL A 239 16.39 -9.54 0.55
CA VAL A 239 15.85 -10.89 0.79
C VAL A 239 15.28 -10.99 2.19
N VAL A 240 14.38 -11.94 2.38
CA VAL A 240 13.90 -12.33 3.72
C VAL A 240 14.94 -13.22 4.39
N MET A 241 15.27 -12.85 5.60
CA MET A 241 16.08 -13.62 6.54
C MET A 241 15.26 -13.98 7.78
N MET A 242 15.61 -15.05 8.43
CA MET A 242 15.03 -15.42 9.72
C MET A 242 16.10 -16.02 10.60
N GLN A 243 16.07 -15.70 11.88
CA GLN A 243 16.84 -16.35 12.93
C GLN A 243 15.91 -16.90 14.01
N ARG A 244 16.34 -17.93 14.74
CA ARG A 244 15.50 -18.59 15.76
C ARG A 244 16.24 -18.89 17.05
N SER A 245 15.49 -18.95 18.14
CA SER A 245 15.96 -19.30 19.48
C SER A 245 14.86 -19.98 20.29
N ARG A 246 15.24 -20.69 21.35
CA ARG A 246 14.30 -21.20 22.36
C ARG A 246 14.01 -20.18 23.48
N ASP A 247 14.80 -19.13 23.57
CA ASP A 247 14.60 -17.99 24.46
C ASP A 247 14.41 -16.74 23.64
N ILE A 248 13.43 -15.91 23.96
CA ILE A 248 13.13 -14.67 23.24
C ILE A 248 14.29 -13.66 23.31
N LEU A 249 15.07 -13.68 24.38
CA LEU A 249 16.26 -12.86 24.53
C LEU A 249 17.48 -13.42 23.79
N GLY A 250 17.35 -14.60 23.18
CA GLY A 250 18.42 -15.29 22.47
C GLY A 250 19.24 -16.24 23.36
N PRO A 251 20.41 -16.72 22.93
CA PRO A 251 21.06 -16.32 21.68
C PRO A 251 20.36 -16.86 20.43
N TYR A 252 20.29 -16.03 19.38
CA TYR A 252 19.79 -16.43 18.06
C TYR A 252 20.96 -16.98 17.22
N THR A 253 21.27 -18.25 17.44
CA THR A 253 22.48 -18.89 16.83
C THR A 253 22.22 -19.50 15.46
N GLU A 254 20.95 -19.81 15.15
CA GLU A 254 20.57 -20.35 13.85
C GLU A 254 19.92 -19.25 13.00
N ARG A 255 20.41 -19.13 11.76
CA ARG A 255 19.93 -18.11 10.81
C ARG A 255 19.85 -18.70 9.41
N ARG A 256 18.78 -18.33 8.67
CA ARG A 256 18.54 -18.81 7.31
C ARG A 256 17.99 -17.73 6.40
N GLN A 257 18.45 -17.72 5.16
CA GLN A 257 17.81 -16.98 4.07
C GLN A 257 16.56 -17.74 3.62
N LEU A 258 15.41 -17.07 3.57
CA LEU A 258 14.13 -17.67 3.23
C LEU A 258 13.71 -17.41 1.79
N THR A 259 14.03 -16.24 1.22
CA THR A 259 13.71 -15.91 -0.18
C THR A 259 14.96 -15.74 -1.01
N ALA A 260 14.89 -16.14 -2.28
CA ALA A 260 15.96 -15.91 -3.25
C ALA A 260 16.03 -14.42 -3.64
N ALA A 261 17.22 -13.93 -3.88
CA ALA A 261 17.43 -12.62 -4.45
C ALA A 261 16.85 -12.55 -5.86
N ASN A 262 16.05 -11.51 -6.15
CA ASN A 262 15.37 -11.36 -7.43
C ASN A 262 15.42 -9.92 -7.93
N ARG A 263 16.17 -9.68 -9.00
CA ARG A 263 16.32 -8.35 -9.61
C ARG A 263 15.09 -7.89 -10.37
N GLU A 264 14.30 -8.81 -10.91
CA GLU A 264 13.14 -8.48 -11.72
C GLU A 264 11.99 -7.98 -10.86
N THR A 265 11.76 -8.61 -9.71
CA THR A 265 10.70 -8.21 -8.76
C THR A 265 11.21 -7.31 -7.65
N LYS A 266 12.52 -7.28 -7.39
CA LYS A 266 13.20 -6.60 -6.28
C LYS A 266 12.71 -6.98 -4.88
N GLU A 267 11.86 -7.96 -4.78
CA GLU A 267 11.16 -8.43 -3.58
C GLU A 267 10.70 -9.89 -3.85
N PRO A 268 10.24 -10.67 -2.88
CA PRO A 268 9.64 -10.25 -1.61
C PRO A 268 10.66 -10.08 -0.48
N ASN A 269 10.42 -9.13 0.45
CA ASN A 269 11.32 -8.92 1.58
C ASN A 269 10.65 -8.49 2.89
N GLN A 270 9.45 -7.95 2.87
CA GLN A 270 8.72 -7.47 4.05
C GLN A 270 7.26 -7.88 3.99
N GLY A 271 6.71 -8.33 5.12
CA GLY A 271 5.33 -8.78 5.20
C GLY A 271 5.04 -9.57 6.47
N GLY A 272 3.85 -10.16 6.52
CA GLY A 272 3.39 -11.03 7.61
C GLY A 272 3.27 -12.49 7.18
N ILE A 273 3.86 -13.40 7.96
CA ILE A 273 3.64 -14.85 7.82
C ILE A 273 2.44 -15.24 8.67
N VAL A 274 1.46 -15.90 8.08
CA VAL A 274 0.19 -16.23 8.71
C VAL A 274 -0.28 -17.62 8.30
N ASP A 275 -0.96 -18.32 9.23
CA ASP A 275 -1.59 -19.61 8.95
C ASP A 275 -3.06 -19.46 8.56
N THR A 276 -3.63 -20.48 7.92
CA THR A 276 -5.06 -20.64 7.74
C THR A 276 -5.66 -21.56 8.82
N VAL A 277 -6.99 -21.56 8.91
CA VAL A 277 -7.71 -22.46 9.83
C VAL A 277 -7.38 -23.94 9.56
N ASP A 278 -7.11 -24.28 8.30
CA ASP A 278 -6.78 -25.66 7.87
C ASP A 278 -5.27 -25.96 7.98
N GLY A 279 -4.48 -25.03 8.56
CA GLY A 279 -3.06 -25.24 8.86
C GLY A 279 -2.10 -25.01 7.68
N ALA A 280 -2.58 -24.50 6.55
CA ALA A 280 -1.71 -23.99 5.48
C ALA A 280 -1.09 -22.66 5.91
N TRP A 281 0.08 -22.33 5.39
CA TRP A 281 0.81 -21.11 5.73
C TRP A 281 1.05 -20.25 4.50
N PHE A 282 0.95 -18.94 4.69
CA PHE A 282 1.14 -17.95 3.64
C PHE A 282 1.98 -16.76 4.14
N PHE A 283 2.60 -16.08 3.19
CA PHE A 283 3.33 -14.85 3.41
C PHE A 283 2.70 -13.74 2.58
N LEU A 284 1.98 -12.84 3.23
CA LEU A 284 1.49 -11.62 2.59
C LEU A 284 2.62 -10.60 2.61
N THR A 285 3.09 -10.21 1.43
CA THR A 285 4.27 -9.36 1.26
C THR A 285 4.02 -8.32 0.18
N HIS A 286 4.81 -7.26 0.18
CA HIS A 286 4.87 -6.39 -0.98
C HIS A 286 5.99 -6.83 -1.94
N HIS A 287 5.91 -6.39 -3.18
CA HIS A 287 6.98 -6.49 -4.16
C HIS A 287 7.02 -5.23 -5.04
N GLY A 288 8.18 -4.96 -5.63
CA GLY A 288 8.46 -3.77 -6.42
C GLY A 288 9.01 -2.62 -5.61
N ASN A 289 9.89 -1.89 -6.25
CA ASN A 289 10.49 -0.69 -5.70
C ASN A 289 10.94 0.22 -6.84
N GLY A 290 10.32 1.39 -6.96
CA GLY A 290 10.63 2.38 -7.98
C GLY A 290 9.82 2.28 -9.27
N SER A 291 8.73 1.51 -9.28
CA SER A 291 7.72 1.55 -10.35
C SER A 291 6.54 2.46 -9.95
N TRP A 292 5.86 2.97 -10.95
CA TRP A 292 4.80 3.95 -10.75
C TRP A 292 3.63 3.46 -9.88
N GLU A 293 3.33 2.17 -9.90
CA GLU A 293 2.30 1.55 -9.06
C GLU A 293 2.67 1.43 -7.59
N GLY A 294 3.91 1.70 -7.23
CA GLY A 294 4.40 1.53 -5.86
C GLY A 294 4.80 0.09 -5.54
N ARG A 295 4.55 -0.33 -4.32
CA ARG A 295 4.83 -1.68 -3.79
C ARG A 295 3.54 -2.46 -3.70
N ALA A 296 3.25 -3.26 -4.73
CA ALA A 296 2.03 -4.06 -4.81
C ALA A 296 2.05 -5.26 -3.85
N ALA A 297 0.88 -5.61 -3.31
CA ALA A 297 0.77 -6.73 -2.37
C ALA A 297 0.66 -8.06 -3.10
N SER A 298 1.46 -9.04 -2.65
CA SER A 298 1.46 -10.42 -3.16
C SER A 298 1.34 -11.43 -2.05
N LEU A 299 0.73 -12.56 -2.35
CA LEU A 299 0.54 -13.68 -1.44
C LEU A 299 1.37 -14.87 -1.91
N LEU A 300 2.27 -15.35 -1.06
CA LEU A 300 3.13 -16.49 -1.35
C LEU A 300 2.76 -17.67 -0.45
N PRO A 301 2.63 -18.89 -0.98
CA PRO A 301 2.52 -20.09 -0.13
C PRO A 301 3.80 -20.27 0.67
N VAL A 302 3.70 -20.83 1.88
CA VAL A 302 4.84 -21.11 2.75
C VAL A 302 4.97 -22.61 2.96
N THR A 303 6.15 -23.16 2.72
CA THR A 303 6.48 -24.57 2.98
C THR A 303 7.42 -24.66 4.17
N TRP A 304 7.05 -25.45 5.17
CA TRP A 304 7.90 -25.73 6.34
C TRP A 304 8.90 -26.83 6.04
N ILE A 305 10.20 -26.50 6.08
CA ILE A 305 11.31 -27.45 5.89
C ILE A 305 12.33 -27.27 7.01
N ASP A 306 12.60 -28.32 7.76
CA ASP A 306 13.51 -28.33 8.93
C ASP A 306 13.17 -27.26 9.98
N GLY A 307 11.88 -26.97 10.13
CA GLY A 307 11.38 -25.92 11.02
C GLY A 307 11.63 -24.50 10.55
N TRP A 308 11.82 -24.29 9.23
CA TRP A 308 11.90 -22.97 8.61
C TRP A 308 10.75 -22.74 7.63
N PRO A 309 10.06 -21.60 7.71
CA PRO A 309 8.96 -21.26 6.80
C PRO A 309 9.50 -20.64 5.52
N ILE A 310 9.60 -21.41 4.45
CA ILE A 310 10.13 -20.95 3.16
C ILE A 310 8.98 -20.41 2.31
N PRO A 311 8.92 -19.10 2.01
CA PRO A 311 7.86 -18.52 1.17
C PRO A 311 8.13 -18.73 -0.31
N GLY A 312 7.06 -18.92 -1.09
CA GLY A 312 7.13 -19.07 -2.54
C GLY A 312 7.49 -20.48 -2.99
N HIS A 313 8.03 -20.60 -4.19
CA HIS A 313 8.42 -21.92 -4.74
C HIS A 313 9.77 -22.36 -4.20
N THR A 314 9.79 -23.50 -3.54
CA THR A 314 11.00 -24.19 -3.06
C THR A 314 10.95 -25.67 -3.41
N ASP A 315 12.03 -26.39 -3.20
CA ASP A 315 12.10 -27.84 -3.32
C ASP A 315 12.36 -28.52 -1.94
N GLU A 316 12.45 -29.83 -1.95
CA GLU A 316 12.66 -30.62 -0.73
C GLU A 316 13.99 -30.31 0.01
N THR A 317 14.96 -29.69 -0.66
CA THR A 317 16.22 -29.23 -0.03
C THR A 317 16.01 -27.96 0.81
N GLY A 318 14.86 -27.28 0.64
CA GLY A 318 14.54 -26.03 1.33
C GLY A 318 15.43 -24.88 0.92
N ARG A 319 15.87 -24.82 -0.33
CA ARG A 319 16.55 -23.64 -0.85
C ARG A 319 15.65 -22.40 -0.70
N PRO A 320 16.22 -21.19 -0.68
CA PRO A 320 15.45 -19.95 -0.62
C PRO A 320 14.38 -19.91 -1.69
N GLY A 321 13.13 -19.57 -1.28
CA GLY A 321 11.97 -19.63 -2.15
C GLY A 321 11.99 -18.57 -3.26
N LEU A 322 11.46 -18.94 -4.40
CA LEU A 322 11.28 -18.06 -5.56
C LEU A 322 9.88 -17.42 -5.53
N MET A 323 9.76 -16.24 -6.12
CA MET A 323 8.46 -15.56 -6.28
C MET A 323 7.43 -16.49 -6.92
N SER A 324 6.22 -16.55 -6.34
CA SER A 324 5.06 -17.24 -6.90
C SER A 324 4.10 -16.20 -7.49
N TRP A 325 3.75 -16.37 -8.77
CA TRP A 325 2.82 -15.46 -9.47
C TRP A 325 1.35 -15.89 -9.38
N GLY A 326 1.04 -16.85 -8.54
CA GLY A 326 -0.31 -17.29 -8.27
C GLY A 326 -0.34 -18.64 -7.56
N GLY A 327 -1.52 -19.11 -7.23
CA GLY A 327 -1.75 -20.36 -6.53
C GLY A 327 -3.23 -20.70 -6.40
N LYS A 328 -3.51 -21.75 -5.63
CA LYS A 328 -4.88 -22.07 -5.20
C LYS A 328 -5.34 -21.09 -4.12
N MET A 329 -6.61 -20.74 -4.12
CA MET A 329 -7.20 -19.92 -3.05
C MET A 329 -6.89 -20.53 -1.68
N PRO A 330 -6.35 -19.73 -0.74
CA PRO A 330 -6.03 -20.21 0.63
C PRO A 330 -7.27 -20.71 1.37
N VAL A 331 -8.40 -20.03 1.16
CA VAL A 331 -9.71 -20.36 1.74
C VAL A 331 -10.73 -20.27 0.61
N THR A 332 -11.59 -21.26 0.51
CA THR A 332 -12.62 -21.32 -0.54
C THR A 332 -13.97 -20.82 -0.04
N GLY A 333 -14.80 -20.30 -0.96
CA GLY A 333 -16.19 -19.89 -0.66
C GLY A 333 -16.37 -18.45 -0.21
N GLY A 334 -15.32 -17.63 -0.19
CA GLY A 334 -15.41 -16.20 0.01
C GLY A 334 -16.04 -15.47 -1.18
N ALA A 335 -16.70 -14.35 -0.93
CA ALA A 335 -17.13 -13.44 -1.99
C ALA A 335 -15.93 -12.66 -2.50
N ARG A 336 -15.84 -12.51 -3.82
CA ARG A 336 -14.83 -11.62 -4.43
C ARG A 336 -15.03 -10.19 -3.93
N LYS A 337 -13.97 -9.57 -3.46
CA LYS A 337 -13.95 -8.18 -3.02
C LYS A 337 -12.78 -7.46 -3.70
N THR A 338 -13.01 -6.21 -4.04
CA THR A 338 -11.97 -5.28 -4.49
C THR A 338 -12.02 -4.03 -3.62
N PRO A 339 -10.91 -3.36 -3.36
CA PRO A 339 -10.94 -2.09 -2.65
C PRO A 339 -11.89 -1.09 -3.34
N ARG A 340 -12.63 -0.35 -2.52
CA ARG A 340 -13.50 0.73 -3.02
C ARG A 340 -12.65 1.79 -3.71
N THR A 341 -13.13 2.33 -4.83
CA THR A 341 -12.44 3.36 -5.61
C THR A 341 -13.33 4.56 -5.91
N SER A 342 -14.59 4.33 -6.28
CA SER A 342 -15.55 5.40 -6.58
C SER A 342 -16.18 6.00 -5.33
N ASP A 343 -16.61 7.27 -5.42
CA ASP A 343 -17.34 7.96 -4.36
C ASP A 343 -18.32 8.98 -4.97
N ASP A 344 -19.55 8.98 -4.49
CA ASP A 344 -20.61 9.93 -4.82
C ASP A 344 -20.78 11.02 -3.75
N PHE A 345 -19.93 11.00 -2.73
CA PHE A 345 -19.94 11.92 -1.60
C PHE A 345 -21.30 12.10 -0.92
N GLY A 346 -22.16 11.08 -1.03
CA GLY A 346 -23.50 11.07 -0.43
C GLY A 346 -23.53 10.75 1.06
N ALA A 347 -22.41 10.31 1.64
CA ALA A 347 -22.29 10.02 3.07
C ALA A 347 -21.72 11.23 3.83
N ASP A 348 -22.04 11.33 5.13
CA ASP A 348 -21.51 12.39 6.02
C ASP A 348 -20.03 12.17 6.42
N VAL A 349 -19.44 11.04 6.03
CA VAL A 349 -18.06 10.67 6.31
C VAL A 349 -17.34 10.31 5.01
N LEU A 350 -16.09 10.71 4.92
CA LEU A 350 -15.25 10.43 3.75
C LEU A 350 -15.01 8.92 3.60
N GLY A 351 -15.07 8.43 2.36
CA GLY A 351 -14.80 7.02 2.05
C GLY A 351 -13.40 6.59 2.47
N VAL A 352 -13.26 5.35 2.93
CA VAL A 352 -11.99 4.81 3.47
C VAL A 352 -10.85 4.69 2.47
N GLN A 353 -11.10 4.83 1.17
CA GLN A 353 -10.10 4.87 0.11
C GLN A 353 -9.33 6.18 0.03
N TRP A 354 -9.85 7.25 0.64
CA TRP A 354 -9.30 8.57 0.53
C TRP A 354 -8.24 8.87 1.57
N GLU A 355 -7.17 9.51 1.13
CA GLU A 355 -6.07 9.98 1.97
C GLU A 355 -5.62 11.37 1.50
N TRP A 356 -5.59 12.33 2.42
CA TRP A 356 -5.10 13.69 2.18
C TRP A 356 -3.57 13.72 2.09
N ASN A 357 -3.03 14.56 1.23
CA ASN A 357 -1.61 14.87 1.25
C ASN A 357 -1.28 15.72 2.49
N HIS A 358 -0.69 15.09 3.51
CA HIS A 358 -0.55 15.61 4.89
C HIS A 358 -1.91 15.75 5.61
N GLN A 359 -1.87 16.19 6.88
CA GLN A 359 -3.10 16.44 7.64
C GLN A 359 -3.86 17.61 7.03
N PRO A 360 -5.15 17.48 6.70
CA PRO A 360 -5.90 18.55 6.06
C PRO A 360 -6.22 19.71 7.01
N ARG A 361 -6.42 20.88 6.43
CA ARG A 361 -6.93 22.06 7.13
C ARG A 361 -8.38 21.84 7.51
N ALA A 362 -8.64 21.65 8.80
CA ALA A 362 -9.98 21.42 9.32
C ALA A 362 -10.91 22.63 9.04
N GLY A 363 -12.19 22.35 8.72
CA GLY A 363 -13.16 23.39 8.38
C GLY A 363 -13.00 24.00 6.99
N TRP A 364 -12.03 23.51 6.18
CA TRP A 364 -11.83 23.92 4.78
C TRP A 364 -12.25 22.83 3.79
N TRP A 365 -12.99 21.85 4.25
CA TRP A 365 -13.71 20.88 3.46
C TRP A 365 -14.94 20.38 4.26
N SER A 366 -15.99 19.93 3.57
CA SER A 366 -17.22 19.47 4.20
C SER A 366 -17.99 18.53 3.29
N LEU A 367 -18.61 17.50 3.90
CA LEU A 367 -19.59 16.61 3.25
C LEU A 367 -21.05 16.96 3.65
N THR A 368 -21.24 17.94 4.55
CA THR A 368 -22.53 18.27 5.13
C THR A 368 -23.04 19.67 4.79
N GLU A 369 -22.15 20.61 4.40
CA GLU A 369 -22.58 21.96 3.98
C GLU A 369 -23.47 21.94 2.73
N ARG A 370 -23.21 21.00 1.81
CA ARG A 370 -24.04 20.70 0.64
C ARG A 370 -24.22 19.19 0.56
N PRO A 371 -25.34 18.62 1.05
CA PRO A 371 -25.55 17.18 1.03
C PRO A 371 -25.44 16.59 -0.39
N GLY A 372 -24.75 15.46 -0.53
CA GLY A 372 -24.47 14.82 -1.82
C GLY A 372 -23.26 15.39 -2.56
N PHE A 373 -22.49 16.27 -1.93
CA PHE A 373 -21.27 16.85 -2.49
C PHE A 373 -20.18 16.93 -1.45
N MET A 374 -18.94 16.81 -1.89
CA MET A 374 -17.81 17.24 -1.08
C MET A 374 -17.44 18.67 -1.45
N ARG A 375 -17.66 19.63 -0.53
CA ARG A 375 -17.21 21.01 -0.68
C ARG A 375 -15.74 21.13 -0.31
N LEU A 376 -14.93 21.69 -1.21
CA LEU A 376 -13.54 22.03 -0.97
C LEU A 376 -13.37 23.55 -1.01
N GLN A 377 -12.98 24.14 0.12
CA GLN A 377 -12.61 25.55 0.22
C GLN A 377 -11.17 25.73 -0.29
N ALA A 378 -10.95 26.80 -1.05
CA ALA A 378 -9.64 27.10 -1.60
C ALA A 378 -8.84 28.02 -0.68
N PHE A 379 -7.55 27.74 -0.50
CA PHE A 379 -6.59 28.60 0.19
C PHE A 379 -5.24 28.53 -0.50
N ARG A 380 -4.35 29.46 -0.14
CA ARG A 380 -3.04 29.57 -0.79
C ARG A 380 -2.15 28.37 -0.45
N PRO A 381 -1.47 27.78 -1.46
CA PRO A 381 -0.43 26.79 -1.19
C PRO A 381 0.75 27.43 -0.45
N LEU A 382 1.57 26.63 0.23
CA LEU A 382 2.73 27.13 0.97
C LEU A 382 3.80 27.76 0.06
N ARG A 383 3.92 27.27 -1.16
CA ARG A 383 4.72 27.90 -2.21
C ARG A 383 3.79 28.39 -3.34
N PRO A 384 4.04 29.59 -3.88
CA PRO A 384 3.16 30.14 -4.90
C PRO A 384 2.93 29.20 -6.09
N ASP A 385 1.66 28.95 -6.42
CA ASP A 385 1.20 28.12 -7.55
C ASP A 385 1.79 26.70 -7.61
N ASP A 386 2.11 26.12 -6.46
CA ASP A 386 2.72 24.80 -6.35
C ASP A 386 1.73 23.75 -5.82
N LEU A 387 1.30 22.84 -6.69
CA LEU A 387 0.39 21.75 -6.36
C LEU A 387 0.95 20.85 -5.23
N MET A 388 2.27 20.62 -5.20
CA MET A 388 2.89 19.78 -4.18
C MET A 388 2.69 20.32 -2.77
N THR A 389 2.58 21.63 -2.63
CA THR A 389 2.36 22.31 -1.36
C THR A 389 0.95 22.89 -1.19
N ALA A 390 0.02 22.47 -2.03
CA ALA A 390 -1.41 22.77 -1.87
C ALA A 390 -2.01 21.83 -0.83
N GLY A 391 -2.38 22.38 0.32
CA GLY A 391 -3.10 21.64 1.35
C GLY A 391 -4.49 21.22 0.87
N ASN A 392 -5.09 20.23 1.53
CA ASN A 392 -6.38 19.63 1.15
C ASN A 392 -6.39 19.06 -0.29
N THR A 393 -5.26 18.57 -0.78
CA THR A 393 -5.23 17.69 -1.96
C THR A 393 -5.62 16.29 -1.50
N LEU A 394 -6.77 15.83 -1.99
CA LEU A 394 -7.36 14.54 -1.60
C LEU A 394 -7.01 13.48 -2.64
N THR A 395 -6.42 12.36 -2.22
CA THR A 395 -5.86 11.37 -3.14
C THR A 395 -6.31 9.95 -2.80
N GLN A 396 -6.23 9.06 -3.78
CA GLN A 396 -6.31 7.62 -3.60
C GLN A 396 -5.26 6.91 -4.48
N ARG A 397 -5.07 5.60 -4.25
CA ARG A 397 -4.08 4.78 -4.96
C ARG A 397 -4.43 4.60 -6.42
N CYS A 398 -3.44 4.70 -7.33
CA CYS A 398 -3.57 4.25 -8.71
C CYS A 398 -3.37 2.73 -8.79
N PHE A 399 -4.24 2.05 -9.52
CA PHE A 399 -4.13 0.61 -9.75
C PHE A 399 -3.35 0.34 -11.04
N ARG A 400 -2.49 -0.67 -11.00
CA ARG A 400 -1.80 -1.18 -12.19
C ARG A 400 -2.63 -2.31 -12.80
N THR A 401 -3.62 -1.94 -13.56
CA THR A 401 -4.52 -2.83 -14.30
C THR A 401 -4.45 -2.51 -15.79
N ARG A 402 -5.03 -3.34 -16.64
CA ARG A 402 -4.96 -3.16 -18.10
C ARG A 402 -5.65 -1.87 -18.55
N GLU A 403 -6.73 -1.52 -17.86
CA GLU A 403 -7.55 -0.36 -18.16
C GLU A 403 -7.97 0.31 -16.86
N ASN A 404 -7.77 1.61 -16.77
CA ASN A 404 -8.24 2.45 -15.68
C ASN A 404 -8.87 3.70 -16.28
N GLU A 405 -10.00 4.08 -15.75
CA GLU A 405 -10.66 5.35 -16.06
C GLU A 405 -11.15 6.01 -14.78
N VAL A 406 -10.79 7.26 -14.59
CA VAL A 406 -11.31 8.13 -13.53
C VAL A 406 -12.02 9.30 -14.16
N VAL A 407 -13.25 9.56 -13.73
CA VAL A 407 -14.02 10.76 -14.12
C VAL A 407 -14.42 11.50 -12.85
N LEU A 408 -13.97 12.74 -12.75
CA LEU A 408 -14.30 13.71 -11.70
C LEU A 408 -15.34 14.69 -12.23
N LYS A 409 -16.43 14.92 -11.48
CA LYS A 409 -17.40 15.99 -11.76
C LYS A 409 -17.30 17.09 -10.72
N LEU A 410 -17.09 18.32 -11.19
CA LEU A 410 -16.98 19.53 -10.37
C LEU A 410 -18.11 20.52 -10.68
N GLU A 411 -18.63 21.16 -9.63
CA GLU A 411 -19.49 22.35 -9.69
C GLU A 411 -18.66 23.59 -9.34
N LEU A 412 -18.62 24.56 -10.24
CA LEU A 412 -17.67 25.68 -10.25
C LEU A 412 -18.27 27.01 -9.80
N ALA A 413 -19.59 27.07 -9.50
CA ALA A 413 -20.30 28.31 -9.18
C ALA A 413 -19.68 29.10 -8.01
N GLY A 414 -19.00 28.40 -7.09
CA GLY A 414 -18.37 29.02 -5.91
C GLY A 414 -16.91 29.45 -6.10
N MET A 415 -16.35 29.35 -7.32
CA MET A 415 -14.95 29.71 -7.57
C MET A 415 -14.71 31.21 -7.42
N ALA A 416 -13.58 31.56 -6.82
CA ALA A 416 -13.06 32.92 -6.68
C ALA A 416 -11.90 33.20 -7.63
N ASP A 417 -11.59 34.48 -7.85
CA ASP A 417 -10.45 34.91 -8.68
C ASP A 417 -9.13 34.34 -8.17
N GLY A 418 -8.32 33.76 -9.07
CA GLY A 418 -7.07 33.08 -8.77
C GLY A 418 -7.20 31.62 -8.33
N GLN A 419 -8.42 31.11 -8.21
CA GLN A 419 -8.67 29.72 -7.79
C GLN A 419 -8.39 28.73 -8.92
N LYS A 420 -7.83 27.58 -8.57
CA LYS A 420 -7.53 26.45 -9.44
C LYS A 420 -8.07 25.17 -8.82
N ALA A 421 -8.77 24.35 -9.61
CA ALA A 421 -9.33 23.07 -9.16
C ALA A 421 -9.32 22.04 -10.28
N GLY A 422 -9.21 20.75 -9.93
CA GLY A 422 -9.24 19.69 -10.93
C GLY A 422 -8.78 18.32 -10.40
N LEU A 423 -8.40 17.47 -11.37
CA LEU A 423 -7.91 16.12 -11.17
C LEU A 423 -6.39 16.11 -11.39
N CYS A 424 -5.65 15.41 -10.52
CA CYS A 424 -4.19 15.31 -10.64
C CYS A 424 -3.68 13.88 -10.45
N HIS A 425 -2.58 13.55 -11.13
CA HIS A 425 -1.64 12.51 -10.72
C HIS A 425 -0.58 13.11 -9.81
N PHE A 426 -0.25 12.39 -8.73
CA PHE A 426 0.52 12.94 -7.63
C PHE A 426 1.48 11.91 -7.02
N ALA A 427 2.79 12.13 -7.22
CA ALA A 427 3.87 11.33 -6.65
C ALA A 427 5.10 12.21 -6.33
N GLY A 428 6.30 11.80 -6.70
CA GLY A 428 7.51 12.65 -6.68
C GLY A 428 7.47 13.76 -7.74
N THR A 429 6.74 13.51 -8.82
CA THR A 429 6.32 14.45 -9.84
C THR A 429 4.79 14.54 -9.85
N HIS A 430 4.24 15.48 -10.59
CA HIS A 430 2.80 15.61 -10.70
C HIS A 430 2.38 16.11 -12.08
N SER A 431 1.17 15.76 -12.48
CA SER A 431 0.45 16.39 -13.57
C SER A 431 -1.00 16.64 -13.15
N ALA A 432 -1.65 17.59 -13.76
CA ALA A 432 -3.05 17.88 -13.48
C ALA A 432 -3.76 18.49 -14.67
N LEU A 433 -5.03 18.19 -14.81
CA LEU A 433 -5.97 18.90 -15.66
C LEU A 433 -7.07 19.50 -14.79
N GLY A 434 -7.41 20.76 -15.04
CA GLY A 434 -8.47 21.42 -14.29
C GLY A 434 -8.85 22.76 -14.88
N VAL A 435 -9.39 23.60 -14.03
CA VAL A 435 -9.89 24.95 -14.36
C VAL A 435 -9.18 25.97 -13.50
N VAL A 436 -8.88 27.13 -14.10
CA VAL A 436 -8.45 28.34 -13.41
C VAL A 436 -9.51 29.43 -13.57
N GLN A 437 -9.83 30.13 -12.48
CA GLN A 437 -10.65 31.33 -12.46
C GLN A 437 -9.74 32.56 -12.50
N ASP A 438 -9.80 33.36 -13.57
CA ASP A 438 -9.07 34.61 -13.71
C ASP A 438 -10.07 35.76 -13.96
N GLY A 439 -10.30 36.56 -12.91
CA GLY A 439 -11.40 37.51 -12.87
C GLY A 439 -12.74 36.81 -13.08
N ALA A 440 -13.46 37.19 -14.14
CA ALA A 440 -14.75 36.58 -14.51
C ALA A 440 -14.60 35.41 -15.50
N ILE A 441 -13.40 35.05 -15.90
CA ILE A 441 -13.14 34.07 -16.98
C ILE A 441 -12.66 32.77 -16.38
N ARG A 442 -13.22 31.66 -16.84
CA ARG A 442 -12.74 30.30 -16.52
C ARG A 442 -12.07 29.70 -17.74
N ARG A 443 -10.86 29.12 -17.51
CA ARG A 443 -10.11 28.45 -18.58
C ARG A 443 -9.68 27.06 -18.13
N ILE A 444 -9.63 26.13 -19.06
CA ILE A 444 -8.95 24.85 -18.84
C ILE A 444 -7.46 25.12 -18.69
N GLU A 445 -6.81 24.45 -17.76
CA GLU A 445 -5.37 24.51 -17.53
C GLU A 445 -4.82 23.10 -17.35
N TYR A 446 -3.83 22.74 -18.14
CA TYR A 446 -2.98 21.59 -17.89
C TYR A 446 -1.69 22.05 -17.22
N ARG A 447 -1.21 21.27 -16.26
CA ARG A 447 0.08 21.50 -15.59
C ARG A 447 0.85 20.21 -15.42
N GLU A 448 2.17 20.31 -15.48
CA GLU A 448 3.10 19.21 -15.26
C GLU A 448 4.43 19.76 -14.75
N ASN A 449 4.80 19.46 -13.49
CA ASN A 449 6.10 19.78 -12.90
C ASN A 449 6.56 21.24 -13.14
N GLY A 450 5.63 22.21 -13.01
CA GLY A 450 5.89 23.64 -13.25
C GLY A 450 5.68 24.13 -14.68
N ARG A 451 5.48 23.25 -15.67
CA ARG A 451 4.97 23.62 -17.00
C ARG A 451 3.47 23.89 -16.91
N LEU A 452 3.01 24.95 -17.54
CA LEU A 452 1.60 25.30 -17.66
C LEU A 452 1.23 25.38 -19.14
N GLU A 453 0.03 24.92 -19.48
CA GLU A 453 -0.57 25.03 -20.79
C GLU A 453 -2.02 25.53 -20.64
N ALA A 454 -2.28 26.73 -21.15
CA ALA A 454 -3.60 27.34 -21.10
C ALA A 454 -4.48 26.77 -22.21
N GLY A 455 -5.65 26.30 -21.83
CA GLY A 455 -6.68 25.79 -22.72
C GLY A 455 -7.76 26.83 -23.05
N PRO A 456 -8.88 26.38 -23.62
CA PRO A 456 -9.99 27.26 -24.00
C PRO A 456 -10.72 27.80 -22.77
N GLU A 457 -11.44 28.89 -22.97
CA GLU A 457 -12.43 29.38 -22.04
C GLU A 457 -13.62 28.38 -21.97
N ILE A 458 -14.15 28.22 -20.78
CA ILE A 458 -15.36 27.44 -20.57
C ILE A 458 -16.48 28.30 -20.00
N VAL A 459 -17.69 27.95 -20.36
CA VAL A 459 -18.91 28.64 -19.94
C VAL A 459 -19.75 27.63 -19.15
N GLY A 460 -20.43 28.11 -18.12
CA GLY A 460 -21.24 27.26 -17.24
C GLY A 460 -20.50 26.85 -15.96
N ASP A 461 -21.19 26.11 -15.10
CA ASP A 461 -20.70 25.77 -13.77
C ASP A 461 -20.34 24.29 -13.60
N GLY A 462 -20.63 23.44 -14.58
CA GLY A 462 -20.26 22.02 -14.55
C GLY A 462 -19.00 21.74 -15.34
N LEU A 463 -18.08 20.93 -14.78
CA LEU A 463 -16.88 20.46 -15.44
C LEU A 463 -16.65 18.99 -15.11
N TRP A 464 -16.48 18.16 -16.14
CA TRP A 464 -16.03 16.78 -16.01
C TRP A 464 -14.59 16.67 -16.47
N ILE A 465 -13.76 16.00 -15.68
CA ILE A 465 -12.35 15.77 -16.00
C ILE A 465 -12.12 14.26 -15.96
N ARG A 466 -11.55 13.73 -17.04
CA ARG A 466 -11.25 12.31 -17.18
C ARG A 466 -9.74 12.07 -17.24
N SER A 467 -9.26 11.05 -16.55
CA SER A 467 -7.92 10.48 -16.72
C SER A 467 -8.02 9.01 -17.00
N THR A 468 -7.24 8.51 -17.96
CA THR A 468 -7.16 7.09 -18.31
C THR A 468 -5.71 6.63 -18.33
N TRP A 469 -5.44 5.40 -17.88
CA TRP A 469 -4.12 4.78 -17.97
C TRP A 469 -4.21 3.27 -18.00
N GLY A 470 -3.15 2.60 -18.48
CA GLY A 470 -3.00 1.14 -18.49
C GLY A 470 -1.81 0.68 -17.66
N GLN A 471 -1.42 -0.58 -17.83
CA GLN A 471 -0.31 -1.21 -17.10
C GLN A 471 1.05 -0.50 -17.26
N GLU A 472 1.22 0.21 -18.39
CA GLU A 472 2.46 0.96 -18.66
C GLU A 472 2.54 2.29 -17.90
N GLY A 473 1.47 2.68 -17.20
CA GLY A 473 1.44 3.93 -16.43
C GLY A 473 1.54 5.17 -17.32
N ARG A 474 0.89 5.16 -18.48
CA ARG A 474 0.76 6.31 -19.38
C ARG A 474 -0.63 6.89 -19.25
N SER A 475 -0.73 8.08 -18.65
CA SER A 475 -2.01 8.76 -18.43
C SER A 475 -2.31 9.77 -19.53
N ARG A 476 -3.59 9.85 -19.90
CA ARG A 476 -4.14 10.88 -20.78
C ARG A 476 -5.29 11.56 -20.10
N TYR A 477 -5.36 12.88 -20.24
CA TYR A 477 -6.45 13.67 -19.71
C TYR A 477 -7.41 14.12 -20.81
N ALA A 478 -8.68 14.26 -20.42
CA ALA A 478 -9.71 14.88 -21.22
C ALA A 478 -10.68 15.66 -20.30
N TYR A 479 -11.33 16.69 -20.85
CA TYR A 479 -12.39 17.42 -20.16
C TYR A 479 -13.67 17.45 -20.97
N SER A 480 -14.78 17.68 -20.29
CA SER A 480 -16.10 17.90 -20.89
C SER A 480 -16.85 18.97 -20.10
N VAL A 481 -17.68 19.75 -20.79
CA VAL A 481 -18.60 20.74 -20.17
C VAL A 481 -20.05 20.27 -20.17
N ASP A 482 -20.36 19.16 -20.81
CA ASP A 482 -21.70 18.54 -20.88
C ASP A 482 -21.78 17.13 -20.28
N GLY A 483 -20.61 16.54 -19.93
CA GLY A 483 -20.50 15.18 -19.42
C GLY A 483 -20.58 14.08 -20.50
N GLU A 484 -20.79 14.45 -21.76
CA GLU A 484 -20.96 13.51 -22.87
C GLU A 484 -19.77 13.52 -23.83
N ARG A 485 -19.32 14.71 -24.22
CA ARG A 485 -18.22 14.89 -25.18
C ARG A 485 -16.93 15.27 -24.49
N PHE A 486 -16.01 14.34 -24.42
CA PHE A 486 -14.68 14.56 -23.86
C PHE A 486 -13.67 15.00 -24.93
N VAL A 487 -12.96 16.08 -24.64
CA VAL A 487 -11.88 16.64 -25.47
C VAL A 487 -10.54 16.36 -24.77
N GLU A 488 -9.64 15.64 -25.41
CA GLU A 488 -8.28 15.43 -24.89
C GLU A 488 -7.55 16.77 -24.79
N PHE A 489 -6.83 16.98 -23.68
CA PHE A 489 -6.05 18.19 -23.46
C PHE A 489 -4.81 17.91 -22.62
N GLY A 490 -3.67 18.47 -23.05
CA GLY A 490 -2.36 18.20 -22.50
C GLY A 490 -1.67 16.98 -23.13
N PRO A 491 -0.36 16.83 -22.91
CA PRO A 491 0.41 15.67 -23.37
C PRO A 491 0.09 14.42 -22.55
N GLU A 492 0.53 13.27 -23.06
CA GLU A 492 0.58 12.04 -22.28
C GLU A 492 1.57 12.20 -21.11
N TYR A 493 1.13 11.85 -19.91
CA TYR A 493 1.93 11.89 -18.68
C TYR A 493 2.38 10.50 -18.29
N ALA A 494 3.65 10.34 -17.95
CA ALA A 494 4.17 9.12 -17.37
C ALA A 494 3.97 9.15 -15.84
N LEU A 495 3.12 8.26 -15.31
CA LEU A 495 2.97 8.04 -13.88
C LEU A 495 4.33 7.73 -13.26
N SER A 496 4.55 8.16 -12.02
CA SER A 496 5.88 8.12 -11.44
C SER A 496 5.90 7.51 -10.04
N TRP A 497 7.07 7.03 -9.66
CA TRP A 497 7.43 6.73 -8.28
C TRP A 497 8.00 7.99 -7.64
N GLY A 498 7.66 8.21 -6.37
CA GLY A 498 8.28 9.29 -5.61
C GLY A 498 7.99 9.21 -4.12
N HIS A 499 8.95 9.67 -3.34
CA HIS A 499 8.80 9.73 -1.89
C HIS A 499 8.39 8.38 -1.25
N TYR A 500 9.01 7.28 -1.72
CA TYR A 500 8.72 5.90 -1.32
C TYR A 500 7.31 5.40 -1.65
N ARG A 501 6.58 6.06 -2.55
CA ARG A 501 5.20 5.75 -2.92
C ARG A 501 5.03 5.65 -4.42
N GLY A 502 4.03 4.86 -4.84
CA GLY A 502 3.51 4.89 -6.19
C GLY A 502 2.70 6.15 -6.47
N ASP A 503 2.34 6.32 -7.74
CA ASP A 503 1.49 7.41 -8.20
C ASP A 503 0.09 7.32 -7.57
N ARG A 504 -0.53 8.46 -7.38
CA ARG A 504 -1.87 8.60 -6.84
C ARG A 504 -2.73 9.46 -7.75
N ILE A 505 -4.00 9.15 -7.83
CA ILE A 505 -4.99 10.00 -8.47
C ILE A 505 -5.67 10.86 -7.39
N GLY A 506 -5.86 12.15 -7.65
CA GLY A 506 -6.36 13.05 -6.62
C GLY A 506 -7.13 14.25 -7.13
N ILE A 507 -7.87 14.86 -6.22
CA ILE A 507 -8.63 16.08 -6.40
C ILE A 507 -7.86 17.21 -5.74
N TYR A 508 -7.59 18.28 -6.46
CA TYR A 508 -6.94 19.46 -5.91
C TYR A 508 -7.84 20.70 -6.01
N ASN A 509 -7.69 21.60 -5.04
CA ASN A 509 -8.35 22.89 -5.02
C ASN A 509 -7.51 23.88 -4.20
N PHE A 510 -7.03 24.95 -4.80
CA PHE A 510 -6.28 26.01 -4.11
C PHE A 510 -6.47 27.36 -4.80
N ASN A 511 -6.10 28.45 -4.13
CA ASN A 511 -6.16 29.80 -4.70
C ASN A 511 -4.77 30.44 -4.68
N THR A 512 -4.35 31.04 -5.79
CA THR A 512 -3.01 31.64 -5.94
C THR A 512 -2.94 33.07 -5.43
N LYS A 513 -4.08 33.77 -5.26
CA LYS A 513 -4.17 35.16 -4.86
C LYS A 513 -4.49 35.34 -3.39
N GLU A 514 -5.56 34.70 -2.91
CA GLU A 514 -6.04 34.83 -1.52
C GLU A 514 -6.74 33.56 -1.05
N ASP A 515 -6.97 33.42 0.24
CA ASP A 515 -7.78 32.36 0.79
C ASP A 515 -9.26 32.68 0.51
N GLY A 516 -9.95 31.80 -0.23
CA GLY A 516 -11.38 31.98 -0.56
C GLY A 516 -11.78 31.33 -1.87
N GLY A 517 -13.10 31.19 -2.04
CA GLY A 517 -13.72 30.42 -3.07
C GLY A 517 -13.80 28.94 -2.75
N HIS A 518 -14.67 28.21 -3.43
CA HIS A 518 -14.81 26.77 -3.27
C HIS A 518 -15.21 26.11 -4.59
N VAL A 519 -15.03 24.82 -4.66
CA VAL A 519 -15.68 23.92 -5.61
C VAL A 519 -16.46 22.86 -4.85
N ASP A 520 -17.56 22.40 -5.44
CA ASP A 520 -18.30 21.25 -4.95
C ASP A 520 -18.01 20.05 -5.85
N VAL A 521 -17.51 18.98 -5.28
CA VAL A 521 -17.26 17.72 -5.97
C VAL A 521 -18.53 16.88 -5.90
N ASP A 522 -19.16 16.63 -7.04
CA ASP A 522 -20.40 15.85 -7.13
C ASP A 522 -20.09 14.34 -6.99
N GLN A 523 -19.14 13.87 -7.81
CA GLN A 523 -18.71 12.47 -7.79
C GLN A 523 -17.32 12.30 -8.37
N LEU A 524 -16.68 11.22 -7.96
CA LEU A 524 -15.54 10.64 -8.64
C LEU A 524 -15.84 9.17 -8.92
N THR A 525 -15.95 8.82 -10.20
CA THR A 525 -16.00 7.42 -10.62
C THR A 525 -14.61 6.95 -10.98
N TYR A 526 -14.22 5.79 -10.47
CA TYR A 526 -12.96 5.15 -10.80
C TYR A 526 -13.24 3.69 -11.15
N VAL A 527 -13.14 3.37 -12.42
CA VAL A 527 -13.36 2.04 -12.98
C VAL A 527 -12.01 1.45 -13.40
N HIS A 528 -11.83 0.18 -13.14
CA HIS A 528 -10.66 -0.59 -13.58
C HIS A 528 -11.08 -2.00 -13.98
N ASP A 529 -10.23 -2.73 -14.69
CA ASP A 529 -10.53 -4.12 -15.02
C ASP A 529 -10.62 -5.00 -13.77
N GLU A 530 -11.36 -6.10 -13.87
CA GLU A 530 -11.61 -7.01 -12.75
C GLU A 530 -10.43 -7.92 -12.41
N GLY A 531 -9.30 -7.81 -13.09
CA GLY A 531 -8.08 -8.55 -12.79
C GLY A 531 -8.06 -10.00 -13.30
N ARG A 532 -9.08 -10.48 -13.99
CA ARG A 532 -9.05 -11.81 -14.63
C ARG A 532 -8.03 -11.82 -15.77
N ALA A 533 -7.36 -12.96 -15.96
CA ALA A 533 -6.46 -13.12 -17.10
C ALA A 533 -7.24 -12.99 -18.42
N ALA A 534 -6.64 -12.34 -19.41
CA ALA A 534 -7.23 -12.28 -20.74
C ALA A 534 -7.18 -13.66 -21.38
N GLY A 535 -8.31 -14.22 -21.76
CA GLY A 535 -8.39 -15.45 -22.54
C GLY A 535 -8.93 -16.68 -21.81
N ASP A 536 -9.58 -16.52 -20.68
CA ASP A 536 -10.41 -17.59 -20.07
C ASP A 536 -11.86 -17.47 -20.53
#